data_0b258ce3990ce4e44ff3afd3ac084dc7
#
_entry.id   0b258ce3990ce4e44ff3afd3ac084dc7
#
_cell.length_a   1.000
_cell.length_b   1.000
_cell.length_c   1.000
_cell.angle_alpha   90.00
_cell.angle_beta   90.00
_cell.angle_gamma   90.00
#
_symmetry.space_group_name_H-M   'P 1'
#
loop_
_entity.id
_entity.type
_entity.pdbx_description
1 polymer ?
#
loop_
_entity_poly.entity_id
_entity_poly.type
_entity_poly.pdbx_seq_one_letter_code
_entity_poly.pdbx_strand_id
1 'polypeptide(L)'
;MIKVKSSIVRAIPLPPISLKKGPVPICPPNKKVKTFFNKIGTTIEIKNEKLSINFWSTSGMMASYYDLLRVMSGWLVKKGVKREEAQKYITSLFLALSEDAVINSKKDLKFLVKESQTPKGLNEQGLKEMSKKGVYKSVVSTLNSIYKRLNK
;
A
#
# COMPACT_ATOMS: atom_id res chain seq x y z
N MET A 1 -5.62 -32.30 -14.85
CA MET A 1 -6.12 -31.60 -16.05
C MET A 1 -7.61 -31.33 -15.85
N ILE A 2 -8.02 -30.07 -15.75
CA ILE A 2 -9.44 -29.71 -15.54
C ILE A 2 -10.16 -29.88 -16.87
N LYS A 3 -10.98 -30.92 -16.99
CA LYS A 3 -11.74 -31.24 -18.23
C LYS A 3 -13.10 -30.51 -18.32
N VAL A 4 -13.43 -29.63 -17.38
CA VAL A 4 -14.73 -28.94 -17.34
C VAL A 4 -14.61 -27.59 -18.06
N LYS A 5 -15.63 -27.18 -18.82
CA LYS A 5 -15.79 -25.80 -19.35
C LYS A 5 -16.01 -24.82 -18.19
N SER A 6 -14.95 -24.51 -17.42
CA SER A 6 -14.97 -23.58 -16.30
C SER A 6 -14.11 -22.37 -16.64
N SER A 7 -14.55 -21.17 -16.27
CA SER A 7 -13.69 -20.00 -16.33
C SER A 7 -12.73 -20.01 -15.13
N ILE A 8 -11.43 -20.02 -15.41
CA ILE A 8 -10.39 -19.97 -14.36
C ILE A 8 -10.06 -18.51 -14.13
N VAL A 9 -10.10 -18.09 -12.85
CA VAL A 9 -9.71 -16.76 -12.41
C VAL A 9 -8.65 -16.91 -11.33
N ARG A 10 -7.49 -16.29 -11.55
CA ARG A 10 -6.46 -16.19 -10.53
C ARG A 10 -6.82 -15.06 -9.57
N ALA A 11 -6.79 -15.32 -8.27
CA ALA A 11 -6.96 -14.31 -7.22
C ALA A 11 -5.85 -14.46 -6.19
N ILE A 12 -5.27 -13.33 -5.75
CA ILE A 12 -4.15 -13.31 -4.80
C ILE A 12 -4.47 -12.33 -3.68
N PRO A 13 -5.22 -12.78 -2.64
CA PRO A 13 -5.43 -11.98 -1.46
C PRO A 13 -4.12 -11.81 -0.67
N LEU A 14 -3.92 -10.62 -0.09
CA LEU A 14 -2.80 -10.35 0.80
C LEU A 14 -3.18 -10.65 2.27
N PRO A 15 -2.20 -10.83 3.19
CA PRO A 15 -2.46 -11.17 4.60
C PRO A 15 -3.52 -10.32 5.31
N PRO A 16 -3.65 -8.99 5.06
CA PRO A 16 -4.68 -8.18 5.70
C PRO A 16 -6.13 -8.56 5.36
N ILE A 17 -6.35 -9.52 4.45
CA ILE A 17 -7.68 -10.05 4.15
C ILE A 17 -8.35 -10.70 5.37
N SER A 18 -7.57 -11.17 6.34
CA SER A 18 -8.08 -11.66 7.62
C SER A 18 -8.86 -10.59 8.40
N LEU A 19 -8.56 -9.32 8.14
CA LEU A 19 -9.25 -8.15 8.69
C LEU A 19 -10.38 -7.66 7.77
N LYS A 20 -10.73 -8.41 6.72
CA LYS A 20 -11.64 -8.00 5.63
C LYS A 20 -11.20 -6.70 4.96
N LYS A 21 -9.90 -6.48 4.82
CA LYS A 21 -9.28 -5.29 4.22
C LYS A 21 -8.14 -5.69 3.28
N GLY A 22 -7.75 -4.73 2.45
CA GLY A 22 -6.64 -4.89 1.51
C GLY A 22 -7.06 -5.28 0.10
N PRO A 23 -6.14 -5.13 -0.87
CA PRO A 23 -6.42 -5.41 -2.27
C PRO A 23 -6.43 -6.90 -2.56
N VAL A 24 -7.36 -7.31 -3.42
CA VAL A 24 -7.44 -8.66 -4.00
C VAL A 24 -7.34 -8.52 -5.52
N PRO A 25 -6.15 -8.59 -6.11
CA PRO A 25 -6.00 -8.63 -7.56
C PRO A 25 -6.63 -9.90 -8.12
N ILE A 26 -7.46 -9.75 -9.16
CA ILE A 26 -8.02 -10.89 -9.91
C ILE A 26 -7.72 -10.75 -11.40
N CYS A 27 -7.41 -11.87 -12.07
CA CYS A 27 -7.15 -11.92 -13.50
C CYS A 27 -7.67 -13.25 -14.09
N PRO A 28 -8.41 -13.26 -15.21
CA PRO A 28 -9.01 -12.09 -15.86
C PRO A 28 -10.17 -11.49 -15.04
N PRO A 29 -10.70 -10.32 -15.43
CA PRO A 29 -11.89 -9.73 -14.81
C PRO A 29 -13.06 -10.71 -14.80
N ASN A 30 -13.74 -10.82 -13.64
CA ASN A 30 -14.89 -11.70 -13.48
C ASN A 30 -15.86 -11.16 -12.44
N LYS A 31 -17.09 -10.84 -12.86
CA LYS A 31 -18.10 -10.22 -12.01
C LYS A 31 -18.45 -11.06 -10.76
N LYS A 32 -18.60 -12.39 -10.92
CA LYS A 32 -18.94 -13.27 -9.78
C LYS A 32 -17.82 -13.32 -8.74
N VAL A 33 -16.57 -13.48 -9.22
CA VAL A 33 -15.38 -13.52 -8.38
C VAL A 33 -15.15 -12.16 -7.68
N LYS A 34 -15.35 -11.05 -8.41
CA LYS A 34 -15.32 -9.70 -7.84
C LYS A 34 -16.33 -9.52 -6.71
N THR A 35 -17.60 -9.90 -6.94
CA THR A 35 -18.64 -9.80 -5.92
C THR A 35 -18.31 -10.63 -4.68
N PHE A 36 -17.70 -11.80 -4.85
CA PHE A 36 -17.25 -12.64 -3.74
C PHE A 36 -16.14 -11.96 -2.94
N PHE A 37 -15.05 -11.53 -3.59
CA PHE A 37 -13.91 -10.94 -2.90
C PHE A 37 -14.18 -9.55 -2.32
N ASN A 38 -15.12 -8.78 -2.88
CA ASN A 38 -15.52 -7.49 -2.30
C ASN A 38 -16.19 -7.61 -0.91
N LYS A 39 -16.55 -8.82 -0.48
CA LYS A 39 -17.03 -9.06 0.90
C LYS A 39 -15.89 -9.12 1.92
N ILE A 40 -14.66 -9.33 1.48
CA ILE A 40 -13.49 -9.57 2.34
C ILE A 40 -12.27 -8.73 1.96
N GLY A 41 -12.39 -7.80 1.03
CA GLY A 41 -11.31 -6.92 0.60
C GLY A 41 -11.74 -6.03 -0.57
N THR A 42 -10.81 -5.34 -1.18
CA THR A 42 -11.02 -4.50 -2.35
C THR A 42 -10.53 -5.22 -3.60
N THR A 43 -11.44 -5.65 -4.47
CA THR A 43 -11.06 -6.37 -5.70
C THR A 43 -10.49 -5.41 -6.74
N ILE A 44 -9.31 -5.74 -7.25
CA ILE A 44 -8.63 -5.03 -8.35
C ILE A 44 -8.64 -5.93 -9.58
N GLU A 45 -9.40 -5.54 -10.63
CA GLU A 45 -9.52 -6.31 -11.86
C GLU A 45 -8.33 -6.04 -12.80
N ILE A 46 -7.56 -7.08 -13.11
CA ILE A 46 -6.40 -7.02 -13.99
C ILE A 46 -6.78 -7.68 -15.32
N LYS A 47 -6.72 -6.91 -16.41
CA LYS A 47 -7.08 -7.40 -17.75
C LYS A 47 -6.04 -8.33 -18.36
N ASN A 48 -4.77 -8.12 -18.04
CA ASN A 48 -3.64 -8.86 -18.60
C ASN A 48 -2.76 -9.40 -17.46
N GLU A 49 -2.55 -10.71 -17.45
CA GLU A 49 -1.78 -11.39 -16.41
C GLU A 49 -0.33 -10.87 -16.29
N LYS A 50 0.28 -10.45 -17.40
CA LYS A 50 1.62 -9.83 -17.38
C LYS A 50 1.68 -8.59 -16.48
N LEU A 51 0.56 -7.88 -16.30
CA LEU A 51 0.49 -6.73 -15.38
C LEU A 51 0.46 -7.12 -13.90
N SER A 52 0.15 -8.39 -13.58
CA SER A 52 0.07 -8.87 -12.20
C SER A 52 1.40 -8.72 -11.46
N ILE A 53 2.53 -8.88 -12.15
CA ILE A 53 3.88 -8.71 -11.58
C ILE A 53 4.07 -7.32 -10.99
N ASN A 54 3.48 -6.28 -11.62
CA ASN A 54 3.59 -4.91 -11.13
C ASN A 54 2.95 -4.78 -9.74
N PHE A 55 1.76 -5.37 -9.55
CA PHE A 55 1.07 -5.37 -8.25
C PHE A 55 1.83 -6.19 -7.20
N TRP A 56 2.40 -7.34 -7.58
CA TRP A 56 3.20 -8.16 -6.68
C TRP A 56 4.48 -7.46 -6.24
N SER A 57 5.10 -6.71 -7.15
CA SER A 57 6.28 -5.91 -6.82
C SER A 57 5.97 -4.89 -5.71
N THR A 58 4.82 -4.22 -5.78
CA THR A 58 4.41 -3.27 -4.73
C THR A 58 4.07 -3.96 -3.42
N SER A 59 3.50 -5.18 -3.46
CA SER A 59 3.22 -5.97 -2.25
C SER A 59 4.48 -6.35 -1.46
N GLY A 60 5.65 -6.39 -2.13
CA GLY A 60 6.94 -6.60 -1.47
C GLY A 60 7.36 -5.49 -0.50
N MET A 61 6.63 -4.36 -0.47
CA MET A 61 6.92 -3.24 0.43
C MET A 61 6.21 -3.33 1.80
N MET A 62 5.44 -4.38 2.08
CA MET A 62 4.69 -4.50 3.35
C MET A 62 5.59 -4.43 4.58
N ALA A 63 6.71 -5.17 4.58
CA ALA A 63 7.64 -5.16 5.71
C ALA A 63 8.27 -3.77 5.91
N SER A 64 8.64 -3.08 4.82
CA SER A 64 9.18 -1.73 4.87
C SER A 64 8.18 -0.71 5.42
N TYR A 65 6.89 -0.89 5.13
CA TYR A 65 5.83 -0.09 5.73
C TYR A 65 5.76 -0.29 7.25
N TYR A 66 5.73 -1.54 7.73
CA TYR A 66 5.73 -1.81 9.16
C TYR A 66 6.99 -1.29 9.86
N ASP A 67 8.15 -1.38 9.19
CA ASP A 67 9.39 -0.83 9.74
C ASP A 67 9.37 0.69 9.82
N LEU A 68 8.75 1.39 8.87
CA LEU A 68 8.53 2.82 8.98
C LEU A 68 7.71 3.19 10.23
N LEU A 69 6.61 2.48 10.50
CA LEU A 69 5.80 2.69 11.72
C LEU A 69 6.64 2.41 12.98
N ARG A 70 7.45 1.35 12.98
CA ARG A 70 8.37 1.01 14.06
C ARG A 70 9.39 2.11 14.31
N VAL A 71 10.02 2.64 13.27
CA VAL A 71 11.03 3.71 13.39
C VAL A 71 10.40 4.98 13.95
N MET A 72 9.22 5.39 13.46
CA MET A 72 8.54 6.60 13.93
C MET A 72 8.07 6.47 15.36
N SER A 73 7.46 5.34 15.75
CA SER A 73 7.07 5.11 17.15
C SER A 73 8.29 4.97 18.06
N GLY A 74 9.37 4.36 17.59
CA GLY A 74 10.63 4.30 18.32
C GLY A 74 11.26 5.67 18.58
N TRP A 75 11.10 6.61 17.64
CA TRP A 75 11.54 7.98 17.84
C TRP A 75 10.75 8.67 18.97
N LEU A 76 9.42 8.50 19.01
CA LEU A 76 8.59 9.02 20.11
C LEU A 76 9.00 8.43 21.46
N VAL A 77 9.29 7.14 21.52
CA VAL A 77 9.77 6.49 22.76
C VAL A 77 11.09 7.11 23.24
N LYS A 78 12.02 7.37 22.31
CA LYS A 78 13.29 8.07 22.65
C LYS A 78 13.07 9.50 23.13
N LYS A 79 11.91 10.11 22.84
CA LYS A 79 11.50 11.44 23.33
C LYS A 79 10.66 11.38 24.61
N GLY A 80 10.56 10.22 25.26
CA GLY A 80 9.89 10.04 26.55
C GLY A 80 8.44 9.60 26.49
N VAL A 81 7.88 9.34 25.30
CA VAL A 81 6.51 8.82 25.16
C VAL A 81 6.49 7.34 25.50
N LYS A 82 5.49 6.87 26.24
CA LYS A 82 5.32 5.44 26.50
C LYS A 82 5.12 4.66 25.19
N ARG A 83 5.68 3.45 25.10
CA ARG A 83 5.68 2.63 23.89
C ARG A 83 4.26 2.42 23.33
N GLU A 84 3.32 2.06 24.20
CA GLU A 84 1.94 1.80 23.80
C GLU A 84 1.27 3.03 23.16
N GLU A 85 1.43 4.19 23.79
CA GLU A 85 0.91 5.48 23.31
C GLU A 85 1.55 5.87 21.97
N ALA A 86 2.87 5.70 21.85
CA ALA A 86 3.62 5.98 20.64
C ALA A 86 3.13 5.12 19.46
N GLN A 87 2.99 3.80 19.68
CA GLN A 87 2.49 2.87 18.64
C GLN A 87 1.03 3.19 18.29
N LYS A 88 0.17 3.42 19.28
CA LYS A 88 -1.23 3.79 19.05
C LYS A 88 -1.36 5.07 18.24
N TYR A 89 -0.59 6.11 18.56
CA TYR A 89 -0.59 7.37 17.83
C TYR A 89 -0.16 7.18 16.38
N ILE A 90 0.98 6.55 16.14
CA ILE A 90 1.52 6.38 14.78
C ILE A 90 0.61 5.50 13.93
N THR A 91 0.10 4.39 14.47
CA THR A 91 -0.79 3.51 13.70
C THR A 91 -2.13 4.18 13.38
N SER A 92 -2.71 4.95 14.32
CA SER A 92 -3.93 5.72 14.07
C SER A 92 -3.72 6.81 13.03
N LEU A 93 -2.58 7.52 13.06
CA LEU A 93 -2.23 8.54 12.07
C LEU A 93 -2.19 7.93 10.66
N PHE A 94 -1.43 6.85 10.48
CA PHE A 94 -1.29 6.23 9.16
C PHE A 94 -2.58 5.57 8.67
N LEU A 95 -3.41 5.05 9.58
CA LEU A 95 -4.74 4.56 9.23
C LEU A 95 -5.60 5.69 8.65
N ALA A 96 -5.68 6.82 9.34
CA ALA A 96 -6.46 7.98 8.89
C ALA A 96 -5.98 8.51 7.53
N LEU A 97 -4.66 8.66 7.34
CA LEU A 97 -4.08 9.09 6.07
C LEU A 97 -4.37 8.09 4.94
N SER A 98 -4.36 6.78 5.24
CA SER A 98 -4.68 5.75 4.26
C SER A 98 -6.16 5.77 3.89
N GLU A 99 -7.06 5.99 4.84
CA GLU A 99 -8.49 6.10 4.59
C GLU A 99 -8.81 7.34 3.74
N ASP A 100 -8.19 8.48 4.05
CA ASP A 100 -8.31 9.69 3.21
C ASP A 100 -7.81 9.46 1.78
N ALA A 101 -6.67 8.78 1.62
CA ALA A 101 -6.15 8.41 0.32
C ALA A 101 -7.09 7.47 -0.45
N VAL A 102 -7.76 6.54 0.22
CA VAL A 102 -8.78 5.66 -0.40
C VAL A 102 -9.99 6.45 -0.88
N ILE A 103 -10.50 7.36 -0.07
CA ILE A 103 -11.63 8.24 -0.43
C ILE A 103 -11.29 9.07 -1.67
N ASN A 104 -10.06 9.57 -1.76
CA ASN A 104 -9.58 10.41 -2.86
C ASN A 104 -8.92 9.61 -4.00
N SER A 105 -8.97 8.28 -4.00
CA SER A 105 -8.22 7.42 -4.95
C SER A 105 -8.58 7.60 -6.43
N LYS A 106 -9.67 8.28 -6.75
CA LYS A 106 -10.04 8.67 -8.13
C LYS A 106 -9.28 9.90 -8.64
N LYS A 107 -8.66 10.67 -7.76
CA LYS A 107 -7.81 11.83 -8.09
C LYS A 107 -6.34 11.41 -8.15
N ASP A 108 -5.49 12.23 -8.77
CA ASP A 108 -4.04 12.06 -8.60
C ASP A 108 -3.67 12.33 -7.13
N LEU A 109 -2.95 11.40 -6.51
CA LEU A 109 -2.52 11.53 -5.10
C LEU A 109 -1.62 12.75 -4.83
N LYS A 110 -1.06 13.37 -5.88
CA LYS A 110 -0.41 14.69 -5.77
C LYS A 110 -1.32 15.76 -5.18
N PHE A 111 -2.63 15.62 -5.35
CA PHE A 111 -3.62 16.50 -4.72
C PHE A 111 -3.45 16.48 -3.21
N LEU A 112 -3.46 15.29 -2.58
CA LEU A 112 -3.30 15.14 -1.13
C LEU A 112 -1.94 15.65 -0.64
N VAL A 113 -0.88 15.40 -1.42
CA VAL A 113 0.46 15.93 -1.10
C VAL A 113 0.43 17.45 -1.04
N LYS A 114 -0.28 18.11 -1.96
CA LYS A 114 -0.40 19.59 -1.99
C LYS A 114 -1.27 20.10 -0.84
N GLU A 115 -2.45 19.52 -0.66
CA GLU A 115 -3.43 19.97 0.35
C GLU A 115 -2.95 19.76 1.80
N SER A 116 -2.09 18.75 2.03
CA SER A 116 -1.52 18.49 3.36
C SER A 116 -0.41 19.46 3.76
N GLN A 117 0.01 20.36 2.86
CA GLN A 117 1.10 21.31 3.11
C GLN A 117 0.58 22.70 3.38
N THR A 118 1.16 23.37 4.36
CA THR A 118 1.07 24.80 4.56
C THR A 118 2.44 25.43 4.31
N PRO A 119 2.51 26.63 3.68
CA PRO A 119 3.78 27.30 3.44
C PRO A 119 4.59 27.44 4.73
N LYS A 120 5.85 26.99 4.72
CA LYS A 120 6.77 26.94 5.89
C LYS A 120 6.28 26.03 7.02
N GLY A 121 5.29 25.17 6.77
CA GLY A 121 4.76 24.22 7.74
C GLY A 121 5.62 22.96 7.91
N LEU A 122 5.32 22.18 8.95
CA LEU A 122 6.05 20.95 9.27
C LEU A 122 5.94 19.89 8.18
N ASN A 123 4.78 19.79 7.52
CA ASN A 123 4.58 18.83 6.43
C ASN A 123 5.42 19.19 5.19
N GLU A 124 5.51 20.49 4.86
CA GLU A 124 6.39 20.96 3.78
C GLU A 124 7.86 20.66 4.10
N GLN A 125 8.30 20.92 5.33
CA GLN A 125 9.65 20.61 5.78
C GLN A 125 9.94 19.12 5.67
N GLY A 126 9.07 18.27 6.20
CA GLY A 126 9.23 16.81 6.18
C GLY A 126 9.33 16.27 4.74
N LEU A 127 8.45 16.74 3.84
CA LEU A 127 8.48 16.35 2.43
C LEU A 127 9.80 16.76 1.75
N LYS A 128 10.25 18.00 1.93
CA LYS A 128 11.50 18.51 1.35
C LYS A 128 12.71 17.71 1.84
N GLU A 129 12.80 17.44 3.15
CA GLU A 129 13.90 16.70 3.73
C GLU A 129 13.93 15.23 3.26
N MET A 130 12.79 14.55 3.25
CA MET A 130 12.69 13.17 2.76
C MET A 130 13.07 13.08 1.27
N SER A 131 12.62 14.05 0.48
CA SER A 131 12.97 14.15 -0.94
C SER A 131 14.46 14.38 -1.15
N LYS A 132 15.06 15.33 -0.41
CA LYS A 132 16.51 15.62 -0.45
C LYS A 132 17.36 14.41 -0.05
N LYS A 133 16.93 13.64 0.95
CA LYS A 133 17.58 12.40 1.38
C LYS A 133 17.35 11.22 0.42
N GLY A 134 16.61 11.40 -0.66
CA GLY A 134 16.40 10.39 -1.69
C GLY A 134 15.44 9.25 -1.31
N VAL A 135 14.63 9.42 -0.26
CA VAL A 135 13.73 8.36 0.24
C VAL A 135 12.79 7.87 -0.85
N TYR A 136 12.13 8.78 -1.59
CA TYR A 136 11.20 8.39 -2.66
C TYR A 136 11.90 7.75 -3.86
N LYS A 137 13.14 8.17 -4.17
CA LYS A 137 13.99 7.52 -5.18
C LYS A 137 14.36 6.09 -4.76
N SER A 138 14.67 5.88 -3.48
CA SER A 138 14.95 4.55 -2.93
C SER A 138 13.74 3.62 -3.03
N VAL A 139 12.52 4.12 -2.78
CA VAL A 139 11.29 3.34 -2.97
C VAL A 139 11.18 2.85 -4.41
N VAL A 140 11.31 3.75 -5.40
CA VAL A 140 11.23 3.37 -6.83
C VAL A 140 12.32 2.39 -7.21
N SER A 141 13.56 2.60 -6.76
CA SER A 141 14.69 1.70 -7.01
C SER A 141 14.44 0.30 -6.44
N THR A 142 13.90 0.21 -5.22
CA THR A 142 13.55 -1.06 -4.58
C THR A 142 12.44 -1.78 -5.34
N LEU A 143 11.39 -1.09 -5.76
CA LEU A 143 10.31 -1.65 -6.59
C LEU A 143 10.86 -2.21 -7.90
N ASN A 144 11.75 -1.49 -8.57
CA ASN A 144 12.39 -1.95 -9.81
C ASN A 144 13.25 -3.21 -9.57
N SER A 145 13.94 -3.30 -8.45
CA SER A 145 14.72 -4.48 -8.07
C SER A 145 13.84 -5.71 -7.83
N ILE A 146 12.74 -5.54 -7.09
CA ILE A 146 11.75 -6.61 -6.85
C ILE A 146 11.11 -7.05 -8.17
N TYR A 147 10.69 -6.09 -8.99
CA TYR A 147 10.13 -6.35 -10.32
C TYR A 147 11.09 -7.17 -11.19
N LYS A 148 12.37 -6.78 -11.25
CA LYS A 148 13.40 -7.53 -11.99
C LYS A 148 13.57 -8.97 -11.49
N ARG A 149 13.48 -9.17 -10.16
CA ARG A 149 13.54 -10.52 -9.56
C ARG A 149 12.36 -11.39 -9.96
N LEU A 150 11.15 -10.82 -10.06
CA LEU A 150 9.92 -11.54 -10.40
C LEU A 150 9.79 -11.83 -11.90
N ASN A 151 10.52 -11.12 -12.75
CA ASN A 151 10.54 -11.28 -14.21
C ASN A 151 11.66 -12.24 -14.71
N LYS A 152 12.39 -12.88 -13.82
CA LYS A 152 13.34 -13.94 -14.15
C LYS A 152 12.61 -15.27 -14.24
#